data_8bd2ba2318310ab2ac5a09e3818af924
#
_entry.id   8bd2ba2318310ab2ac5a09e3818af924
#
_cell.length_a   1.000
_cell.length_b   1.000
_cell.length_c   1.000
_cell.angle_alpha   90.00
_cell.angle_beta   90.00
_cell.angle_gamma   90.00
#
_symmetry.space_group_name_H-M   'P 1'
#
loop_
_entity.id
_entity.type
_entity.pdbx_description
1 polymer ?
#
loop_
_entity_poly.entity_id
_entity_poly.type
_entity_poly.pdbx_seq_one_letter_code
_entity_poly.pdbx_strand_id
1 'polypeptide(L)'
;LFNLCKNAKKTHGYIKKIDKVHWSKIDTIKNKYDWIWSCYVETSMGLKLPLQKIKLLSKKTKAKLALDATASIGLEKNHKLADVISFSSCKGLFGLTGGAFLCFNYKPKNKVNSFYLNINAHLKKKMTGPYHILQSLDLILKNYIFHKKAVEINKLKMLKKYKDFLIYKKEYQPLICTFVKKKIKAKSKQCILYKSRLKINGSIVSHLGEVYLGSKARGKILDKII
;
A
#
# COMPACT_ATOMS: atom_id res chain seq x y z
N LEU A 1 -9.55 -4.25 1.97
CA LEU A 1 -10.29 -3.63 0.86
C LEU A 1 -11.66 -4.29 0.64
N PHE A 2 -11.74 -5.62 0.43
CA PHE A 2 -13.00 -6.31 0.15
C PHE A 2 -14.09 -6.09 1.22
N ASN A 3 -13.73 -6.16 2.50
CA ASN A 3 -14.67 -5.91 3.59
C ASN A 3 -15.16 -4.45 3.62
N LEU A 4 -14.30 -3.49 3.29
CA LEU A 4 -14.71 -2.09 3.15
C LEU A 4 -15.74 -1.91 2.03
N CYS A 5 -15.52 -2.54 0.88
CA CYS A 5 -16.49 -2.51 -0.22
C CYS A 5 -17.82 -3.17 0.16
N LYS A 6 -17.80 -4.30 0.89
CA LYS A 6 -19.02 -4.94 1.42
C LYS A 6 -19.80 -4.01 2.36
N ASN A 7 -19.11 -3.35 3.26
CA ASN A 7 -19.72 -2.40 4.18
C ASN A 7 -20.31 -1.20 3.42
N ALA A 8 -19.56 -0.63 2.47
CA ALA A 8 -20.07 0.46 1.63
C ALA A 8 -21.33 0.05 0.83
N LYS A 9 -21.40 -1.19 0.33
CA LYS A 9 -22.61 -1.73 -0.30
C LYS A 9 -23.80 -1.73 0.64
N LYS A 10 -23.64 -2.19 1.88
CA LYS A 10 -24.71 -2.21 2.89
C LYS A 10 -25.18 -0.81 3.25
N THR A 11 -24.25 0.13 3.42
CA THR A 11 -24.55 1.47 3.95
C THR A 11 -25.13 2.41 2.89
N HIS A 12 -24.67 2.33 1.65
CA HIS A 12 -24.93 3.36 0.65
C HIS A 12 -25.77 2.89 -0.55
N GLY A 13 -25.99 1.61 -0.74
CA GLY A 13 -26.83 1.07 -1.82
C GLY A 13 -26.32 1.28 -3.26
N TYR A 14 -25.27 2.09 -3.46
CA TYR A 14 -24.75 2.41 -4.81
C TYR A 14 -23.99 1.25 -5.45
N ILE A 15 -23.48 0.33 -4.65
CA ILE A 15 -22.73 -0.83 -5.11
C ILE A 15 -23.69 -2.00 -5.23
N LYS A 16 -24.07 -2.37 -6.45
CA LYS A 16 -25.01 -3.46 -6.70
C LYS A 16 -24.38 -4.83 -6.51
N LYS A 17 -23.20 -5.06 -7.09
CA LYS A 17 -22.50 -6.34 -7.06
C LYS A 17 -21.02 -6.16 -6.77
N ILE A 18 -20.44 -7.07 -5.98
CA ILE A 18 -19.01 -7.13 -5.70
C ILE A 18 -18.54 -8.55 -5.90
N ASP A 19 -17.60 -8.75 -6.83
CA ASP A 19 -16.93 -10.01 -7.04
C ASP A 19 -15.51 -9.91 -6.46
N LYS A 20 -15.14 -10.85 -5.60
CA LYS A 20 -13.79 -10.98 -5.06
C LYS A 20 -13.00 -11.93 -5.95
N VAL A 21 -11.92 -11.44 -6.53
CA VAL A 21 -11.05 -12.23 -7.40
C VAL A 21 -9.65 -12.30 -6.80
N HIS A 22 -9.08 -13.52 -6.76
CA HIS A 22 -7.68 -13.70 -6.40
C HIS A 22 -6.78 -13.17 -7.52
N TRP A 23 -5.70 -12.50 -7.18
CA TRP A 23 -4.81 -11.85 -8.14
C TRP A 23 -4.24 -12.80 -9.23
N SER A 24 -4.03 -14.08 -8.90
CA SER A 24 -3.57 -15.09 -9.87
C SER A 24 -4.62 -15.47 -10.91
N LYS A 25 -5.89 -15.10 -10.69
CA LYS A 25 -7.01 -15.37 -11.59
C LYS A 25 -7.45 -14.16 -12.41
N ILE A 26 -6.63 -13.09 -12.45
CA ILE A 26 -6.95 -11.85 -13.19
C ILE A 26 -7.23 -12.15 -14.67
N ASP A 27 -6.46 -13.04 -15.27
CA ASP A 27 -6.56 -13.35 -16.70
C ASP A 27 -7.84 -14.14 -17.07
N THR A 28 -8.52 -14.76 -16.08
CA THR A 28 -9.77 -15.53 -16.28
C THR A 28 -11.03 -14.68 -16.27
N ILE A 29 -10.93 -13.39 -15.95
CA ILE A 29 -12.08 -12.51 -15.84
C ILE A 29 -12.60 -12.14 -17.22
N LYS A 30 -13.89 -12.45 -17.49
CA LYS A 30 -14.59 -12.15 -18.75
C LYS A 30 -15.72 -11.14 -18.58
N ASN A 31 -16.25 -10.97 -17.39
CA ASN A 31 -17.41 -10.12 -17.11
C ASN A 31 -17.06 -8.63 -17.26
N LYS A 32 -18.08 -7.82 -17.58
CA LYS A 32 -17.98 -6.35 -17.52
C LYS A 32 -18.15 -5.86 -16.09
N TYR A 33 -17.38 -4.84 -15.74
CA TYR A 33 -17.45 -4.15 -14.43
C TYR A 33 -17.35 -2.66 -14.64
N ASP A 34 -17.95 -1.87 -13.75
CA ASP A 34 -17.77 -0.42 -13.73
C ASP A 34 -16.43 -0.04 -13.12
N TRP A 35 -16.00 -0.81 -12.12
CA TRP A 35 -14.81 -0.55 -11.34
C TRP A 35 -14.02 -1.82 -11.03
N ILE A 36 -12.70 -1.68 -11.06
CA ILE A 36 -11.75 -2.62 -10.47
C ILE A 36 -11.08 -1.90 -9.31
N TRP A 37 -11.22 -2.45 -8.10
CA TRP A 37 -10.57 -1.93 -6.90
C TRP A 37 -9.46 -2.88 -6.48
N SER A 38 -8.25 -2.34 -6.30
CA SER A 38 -7.07 -3.14 -5.95
C SER A 38 -6.16 -2.40 -4.99
N CYS A 39 -5.49 -3.12 -4.09
CA CYS A 39 -4.25 -2.63 -3.48
C CYS A 39 -3.10 -2.85 -4.44
N TYR A 40 -2.21 -1.88 -4.62
CA TYR A 40 -1.00 -2.13 -5.41
C TYR A 40 0.00 -3.00 -4.64
N VAL A 41 0.16 -2.72 -3.36
CA VAL A 41 1.01 -3.49 -2.46
C VAL A 41 0.21 -3.96 -1.27
N GLU A 42 0.10 -5.28 -1.11
CA GLU A 42 -0.52 -5.93 0.03
C GLU A 42 0.55 -6.28 1.07
N THR A 43 0.70 -5.42 2.07
CA THR A 43 1.75 -5.56 3.08
C THR A 43 1.56 -6.77 4.00
N SER A 44 0.33 -7.23 4.21
CA SER A 44 0.04 -8.42 5.03
C SER A 44 0.50 -9.72 4.37
N MET A 45 0.77 -9.68 3.07
CA MET A 45 1.30 -10.80 2.29
C MET A 45 2.69 -10.52 1.70
N GLY A 46 3.24 -9.32 1.84
CA GLY A 46 4.50 -8.94 1.21
C GLY A 46 4.44 -9.03 -0.32
N LEU A 47 3.29 -8.72 -0.91
CA LEU A 47 3.00 -8.93 -2.32
C LEU A 47 2.78 -7.60 -3.05
N LYS A 48 3.46 -7.42 -4.16
CA LYS A 48 3.18 -6.37 -5.14
C LYS A 48 2.38 -6.97 -6.31
N LEU A 49 1.21 -6.40 -6.57
CA LEU A 49 0.35 -6.87 -7.64
C LEU A 49 0.85 -6.42 -9.03
N PRO A 50 0.60 -7.18 -10.09
CA PRO A 50 1.01 -6.84 -11.45
C PRO A 50 0.10 -5.74 -12.03
N LEU A 51 0.39 -4.47 -11.71
CA LEU A 51 -0.46 -3.33 -12.05
C LEU A 51 -0.76 -3.21 -13.55
N GLN A 52 0.20 -3.54 -14.41
CA GLN A 52 -0.01 -3.54 -15.86
C GLN A 52 -1.05 -4.56 -16.31
N LYS A 53 -1.03 -5.77 -15.73
CA LYS A 53 -2.07 -6.77 -16.01
C LYS A 53 -3.45 -6.29 -15.53
N ILE A 54 -3.50 -5.66 -14.35
CA ILE A 54 -4.74 -5.09 -13.82
C ILE A 54 -5.25 -3.97 -14.75
N LYS A 55 -4.36 -3.13 -15.28
CA LYS A 55 -4.75 -2.09 -16.26
C LYS A 55 -5.22 -2.67 -17.60
N LEU A 56 -4.60 -3.74 -18.06
CA LEU A 56 -5.07 -4.45 -19.26
C LEU A 56 -6.49 -5.02 -19.04
N LEU A 57 -6.74 -5.63 -17.88
CA LEU A 57 -8.09 -6.05 -17.49
C LEU A 57 -9.07 -4.87 -17.47
N SER A 58 -8.69 -3.75 -16.86
CA SER A 58 -9.49 -2.51 -16.82
C SER A 58 -9.89 -2.06 -18.23
N LYS A 59 -8.95 -2.06 -19.19
CA LYS A 59 -9.23 -1.74 -20.58
C LYS A 59 -10.16 -2.75 -21.24
N LYS A 60 -9.89 -4.05 -21.08
CA LYS A 60 -10.70 -5.15 -21.64
C LYS A 60 -12.15 -5.13 -21.16
N THR A 61 -12.36 -4.85 -19.88
CA THR A 61 -13.70 -4.80 -19.26
C THR A 61 -14.34 -3.43 -19.33
N LYS A 62 -13.65 -2.41 -19.85
CA LYS A 62 -14.03 -1.00 -19.85
C LYS A 62 -14.26 -0.43 -18.43
N ALA A 63 -13.70 -1.09 -17.42
CA ALA A 63 -13.82 -0.69 -16.02
C ALA A 63 -12.80 0.41 -15.67
N LYS A 64 -13.17 1.34 -14.79
CA LYS A 64 -12.22 2.27 -14.16
C LYS A 64 -11.40 1.54 -13.10
N LEU A 65 -10.16 1.94 -12.94
CA LEU A 65 -9.24 1.36 -11.95
C LEU A 65 -9.07 2.29 -10.75
N ALA A 66 -9.51 1.84 -9.59
CA ALA A 66 -9.23 2.49 -8.30
C ALA A 66 -8.13 1.70 -7.56
N LEU A 67 -7.13 2.41 -7.06
CA LEU A 67 -5.93 1.82 -6.48
C LEU A 67 -5.68 2.35 -5.07
N ASP A 68 -5.63 1.44 -4.09
CA ASP A 68 -5.02 1.75 -2.80
C ASP A 68 -3.51 1.75 -2.96
N ALA A 69 -2.91 2.92 -2.88
CA ALA A 69 -1.50 3.16 -3.05
C ALA A 69 -0.76 3.42 -1.71
N THR A 70 -1.41 3.24 -0.56
CA THR A 70 -0.85 3.58 0.76
C THR A 70 0.55 2.99 0.99
N ALA A 71 0.79 1.77 0.57
CA ALA A 71 2.07 1.10 0.75
C ALA A 71 2.99 1.19 -0.48
N SER A 72 2.57 1.84 -1.54
CA SER A 72 3.30 1.90 -2.81
C SER A 72 3.62 3.31 -3.28
N ILE A 73 2.85 4.32 -2.83
CA ILE A 73 3.09 5.71 -3.24
C ILE A 73 4.53 6.13 -2.92
N GLY A 74 5.19 6.77 -3.88
CA GLY A 74 6.59 7.18 -3.76
C GLY A 74 7.61 6.02 -3.84
N LEU A 75 7.24 4.79 -3.48
CA LEU A 75 8.13 3.62 -3.47
C LEU A 75 8.07 2.81 -4.78
N GLU A 76 6.90 2.62 -5.34
CA GLU A 76 6.69 1.89 -6.59
C GLU A 76 6.42 2.86 -7.75
N LYS A 77 6.42 2.35 -8.98
CA LYS A 77 6.19 3.13 -10.21
C LYS A 77 4.78 2.89 -10.76
N ASN A 78 4.42 3.67 -11.78
CA ASN A 78 3.24 3.46 -12.64
C ASN A 78 1.87 3.75 -12.01
N HIS A 79 1.78 4.45 -10.89
CA HIS A 79 0.49 4.83 -10.27
C HIS A 79 -0.45 5.58 -11.25
N LYS A 80 0.11 6.32 -12.22
CA LYS A 80 -0.65 7.00 -13.27
C LYS A 80 -1.52 6.09 -14.15
N LEU A 81 -1.35 4.77 -14.07
CA LEU A 81 -2.21 3.81 -14.76
C LEU A 81 -3.61 3.70 -14.14
N ALA A 82 -3.77 4.09 -12.88
CA ALA A 82 -5.06 4.10 -12.20
C ALA A 82 -5.85 5.38 -12.52
N ASP A 83 -7.17 5.26 -12.55
CA ASP A 83 -8.08 6.39 -12.74
C ASP A 83 -8.30 7.14 -11.42
N VAL A 84 -8.23 6.42 -10.31
CA VAL A 84 -8.29 6.95 -8.95
C VAL A 84 -7.21 6.27 -8.11
N ILE A 85 -6.50 7.05 -7.32
CA ILE A 85 -5.59 6.53 -6.29
C ILE A 85 -5.96 7.13 -4.94
N SER A 86 -5.93 6.29 -3.90
CA SER A 86 -6.05 6.71 -2.52
C SER A 86 -4.80 6.28 -1.76
N PHE A 87 -4.32 7.11 -0.84
CA PHE A 87 -3.16 6.79 0.00
C PHE A 87 -3.21 7.59 1.30
N SER A 88 -2.43 7.16 2.28
CA SER A 88 -2.27 7.88 3.54
C SER A 88 -0.89 8.53 3.64
N SER A 89 -0.75 9.46 4.57
CA SER A 89 0.51 10.14 4.88
C SER A 89 1.62 9.22 5.41
N CYS A 90 1.25 8.07 5.95
CA CYS A 90 2.20 7.08 6.48
C CYS A 90 2.70 6.10 5.40
N LYS A 91 3.40 5.06 5.80
CA LYS A 91 3.98 4.00 4.95
C LYS A 91 4.83 4.57 3.80
N GLY A 92 4.31 4.59 2.57
CA GLY A 92 5.06 5.00 1.39
C GLY A 92 5.56 6.44 1.41
N LEU A 93 4.89 7.34 2.12
CA LEU A 93 5.31 8.73 2.30
C LEU A 93 6.13 8.96 3.59
N PHE A 94 6.28 7.95 4.46
CA PHE A 94 7.02 8.03 5.73
C PHE A 94 6.51 9.03 6.76
N GLY A 95 5.38 9.72 6.52
CA GLY A 95 4.82 10.73 7.41
C GLY A 95 4.07 10.15 8.61
N LEU A 96 3.60 11.02 9.48
CA LEU A 96 2.73 10.67 10.58
C LEU A 96 1.39 10.12 10.07
N THR A 97 0.79 9.21 10.82
CA THR A 97 -0.54 8.68 10.51
C THR A 97 -1.61 9.75 10.74
N GLY A 98 -2.65 9.79 9.88
CA GLY A 98 -3.81 10.66 10.07
C GLY A 98 -4.20 11.48 8.84
N GLY A 99 -3.31 11.62 7.84
CA GLY A 99 -3.65 12.23 6.56
C GLY A 99 -4.12 11.18 5.54
N ALA A 100 -5.22 11.47 4.86
CA ALA A 100 -5.73 10.69 3.73
C ALA A 100 -5.76 11.56 2.48
N PHE A 101 -5.27 11.00 1.37
CA PHE A 101 -5.21 11.68 0.09
C PHE A 101 -5.98 10.89 -0.96
N LEU A 102 -6.65 11.63 -1.83
CA LEU A 102 -7.38 11.08 -2.96
C LEU A 102 -7.00 11.89 -4.21
N CYS A 103 -6.48 11.19 -5.23
CA CYS A 103 -6.19 11.77 -6.53
C CYS A 103 -7.01 11.05 -7.61
N PHE A 104 -7.54 11.80 -8.55
CA PHE A 104 -8.37 11.26 -9.62
C PHE A 104 -8.17 12.04 -10.93
N ASN A 105 -8.26 11.33 -12.05
CA ASN A 105 -8.06 11.89 -13.40
C ASN A 105 -9.36 12.43 -14.01
N TYR A 106 -10.46 12.46 -13.26
CA TYR A 106 -11.76 12.94 -13.74
C TYR A 106 -12.52 13.60 -12.59
N LYS A 107 -13.42 14.50 -12.92
CA LYS A 107 -14.29 15.13 -11.92
C LYS A 107 -15.43 14.17 -11.56
N PRO A 108 -15.60 13.76 -10.31
CA PRO A 108 -16.74 12.95 -9.89
C PRO A 108 -18.04 13.69 -10.15
N LYS A 109 -19.00 13.03 -10.83
CA LYS A 109 -20.26 13.65 -11.21
C LYS A 109 -21.39 13.40 -10.19
N ASN A 110 -21.34 12.25 -9.52
CA ASN A 110 -22.41 11.84 -8.63
C ASN A 110 -22.33 12.55 -7.27
N LYS A 111 -23.45 13.05 -6.80
CA LYS A 111 -23.62 13.56 -5.44
C LYS A 111 -23.82 12.37 -4.50
N VAL A 112 -23.23 12.45 -3.32
CA VAL A 112 -23.38 11.46 -2.26
C VAL A 112 -24.03 12.17 -1.07
N ASN A 113 -25.10 11.60 -0.53
CA ASN A 113 -25.82 12.13 0.65
C ASN A 113 -25.08 11.83 1.95
N SER A 114 -23.79 12.13 1.98
CA SER A 114 -22.96 11.99 3.17
C SER A 114 -21.92 13.10 3.13
N PHE A 115 -21.90 13.91 4.18
CA PHE A 115 -20.94 15.02 4.27
C PHE A 115 -19.49 14.54 4.13
N TYR A 116 -19.12 13.48 4.84
CA TYR A 116 -17.74 12.97 4.84
C TYR A 116 -17.31 12.29 3.53
N LEU A 117 -18.25 11.78 2.76
CA LEU A 117 -17.99 11.11 1.49
C LEU A 117 -18.21 12.03 0.29
N ASN A 118 -18.74 13.23 0.50
CA ASN A 118 -19.02 14.18 -0.56
C ASN A 118 -17.80 15.04 -0.87
N ILE A 119 -17.02 14.63 -1.86
CA ILE A 119 -15.80 15.33 -2.30
C ILE A 119 -16.08 16.80 -2.65
N ASN A 120 -17.24 17.09 -3.30
CA ASN A 120 -17.60 18.45 -3.65
C ASN A 120 -17.85 19.33 -2.43
N ALA A 121 -18.40 18.78 -1.34
CA ALA A 121 -18.58 19.51 -0.08
C ALA A 121 -17.22 19.87 0.54
N HIS A 122 -16.26 18.95 0.53
CA HIS A 122 -14.90 19.21 1.02
C HIS A 122 -14.17 20.26 0.18
N LEU A 123 -14.28 20.22 -1.15
CA LEU A 123 -13.67 21.21 -2.04
C LEU A 123 -14.25 22.62 -1.83
N LYS A 124 -15.57 22.73 -1.53
CA LYS A 124 -16.23 24.03 -1.31
C LYS A 124 -15.92 24.65 0.06
N LYS A 125 -15.85 23.84 1.11
CA LYS A 125 -15.77 24.33 2.50
C LYS A 125 -14.38 24.80 2.94
N LYS A 126 -13.30 24.49 2.22
CA LYS A 126 -11.91 24.87 2.58
C LYS A 126 -11.63 24.64 4.07
N MET A 127 -11.90 23.43 4.54
CA MET A 127 -11.75 23.10 5.96
C MET A 127 -10.28 23.12 6.38
N THR A 128 -10.06 23.40 7.66
CA THR A 128 -8.73 23.34 8.31
C THR A 128 -8.17 21.93 8.18
N GLY A 129 -6.99 21.80 7.59
CA GLY A 129 -6.29 20.52 7.47
C GLY A 129 -5.55 20.14 8.75
N PRO A 130 -5.07 18.89 8.87
CA PRO A 130 -4.29 18.41 9.99
C PRO A 130 -2.87 18.98 9.91
N TYR A 131 -2.64 20.15 10.53
CA TYR A 131 -1.38 20.89 10.46
C TYR A 131 -0.15 20.02 10.74
N HIS A 132 -0.18 19.22 11.83
CA HIS A 132 0.94 18.36 12.23
C HIS A 132 1.28 17.30 11.16
N ILE A 133 0.29 16.80 10.43
CA ILE A 133 0.50 15.86 9.31
C ILE A 133 1.17 16.56 8.14
N LEU A 134 0.68 17.75 7.78
CA LEU A 134 1.22 18.53 6.66
C LEU A 134 2.67 18.96 6.97
N GLN A 135 2.94 19.42 8.18
CA GLN A 135 4.28 19.77 8.65
C GLN A 135 5.23 18.55 8.62
N SER A 136 4.76 17.39 9.09
CA SER A 136 5.52 16.15 9.01
C SER A 136 5.86 15.77 7.57
N LEU A 137 4.90 15.91 6.65
CA LEU A 137 5.14 15.62 5.24
C LEU A 137 6.11 16.61 4.60
N ASP A 138 6.03 17.90 4.90
CA ASP A 138 6.97 18.90 4.39
C ASP A 138 8.41 18.55 4.76
N LEU A 139 8.65 18.23 6.03
CA LEU A 139 9.97 17.83 6.53
C LEU A 139 10.49 16.57 5.84
N ILE A 140 9.63 15.58 5.66
CA ILE A 140 10.02 14.29 5.09
C ILE A 140 10.22 14.40 3.58
N LEU A 141 9.38 15.12 2.87
CA LEU A 141 9.48 15.26 1.42
C LEU A 141 10.77 15.97 1.00
N LYS A 142 11.29 16.88 1.79
CA LYS A 142 12.61 17.51 1.59
C LYS A 142 13.75 16.48 1.57
N ASN A 143 13.61 15.39 2.33
CA ASN A 143 14.61 14.33 2.43
C ASN A 143 14.13 12.99 1.88
N TYR A 144 13.08 12.99 1.06
CA TYR A 144 12.40 11.77 0.62
C TYR A 144 13.32 10.76 -0.06
N ILE A 145 14.21 11.23 -0.93
CA ILE A 145 15.17 10.38 -1.65
C ILE A 145 16.09 9.65 -0.67
N PHE A 146 16.55 10.32 0.38
CA PHE A 146 17.37 9.71 1.43
C PHE A 146 16.62 8.58 2.15
N HIS A 147 15.38 8.82 2.58
CA HIS A 147 14.56 7.80 3.24
C HIS A 147 14.26 6.62 2.32
N LYS A 148 13.91 6.89 1.06
CA LYS A 148 13.70 5.84 0.06
C LYS A 148 14.94 4.98 -0.15
N LYS A 149 16.13 5.59 -0.27
CA LYS A 149 17.41 4.88 -0.39
C LYS A 149 17.68 3.98 0.82
N ALA A 150 17.31 4.43 2.04
CA ALA A 150 17.40 3.60 3.23
C ALA A 150 16.52 2.33 3.14
N VAL A 151 15.30 2.46 2.64
CA VAL A 151 14.40 1.32 2.38
C VAL A 151 14.99 0.36 1.35
N GLU A 152 15.57 0.89 0.27
CA GLU A 152 16.24 0.09 -0.78
C GLU A 152 17.39 -0.72 -0.20
N ILE A 153 18.25 -0.10 0.63
CA ILE A 153 19.36 -0.77 1.32
C ILE A 153 18.83 -1.86 2.26
N ASN A 154 17.81 -1.57 3.06
CA ASN A 154 17.19 -2.55 3.97
C ASN A 154 16.65 -3.76 3.18
N LYS A 155 15.94 -3.51 2.07
CA LYS A 155 15.47 -4.57 1.18
C LYS A 155 16.61 -5.44 0.65
N LEU A 156 17.67 -4.83 0.13
CA LEU A 156 18.81 -5.58 -0.41
C LEU A 156 19.46 -6.48 0.65
N LYS A 157 19.64 -5.97 1.88
CA LYS A 157 20.13 -6.77 3.01
C LYS A 157 19.24 -7.97 3.30
N MET A 158 17.91 -7.77 3.32
CA MET A 158 16.95 -8.85 3.58
C MET A 158 16.93 -9.88 2.45
N LEU A 159 16.95 -9.44 1.20
CA LEU A 159 17.01 -10.34 0.04
C LEU A 159 18.29 -11.19 0.05
N LYS A 160 19.44 -10.60 0.41
CA LYS A 160 20.71 -11.35 0.55
C LYS A 160 20.66 -12.37 1.69
N LYS A 161 20.14 -11.95 2.87
CA LYS A 161 20.07 -12.79 4.07
C LYS A 161 19.10 -13.98 3.93
N TYR A 162 18.01 -13.80 3.20
CA TYR A 162 16.93 -14.80 3.10
C TYR A 162 16.64 -15.25 1.66
N LYS A 163 17.66 -15.22 0.76
CA LYS A 163 17.47 -15.51 -0.68
C LYS A 163 16.77 -16.86 -0.94
N ASP A 164 17.12 -17.89 -0.16
CA ASP A 164 16.60 -19.25 -0.33
C ASP A 164 15.20 -19.46 0.28
N PHE A 165 14.68 -18.45 0.98
CA PHE A 165 13.37 -18.47 1.64
C PHE A 165 12.37 -17.52 1.01
N LEU A 166 12.69 -16.92 -0.15
CA LEU A 166 11.78 -15.99 -0.82
C LEU A 166 10.59 -16.73 -1.42
N ILE A 167 9.38 -16.19 -1.20
CA ILE A 167 8.13 -16.80 -1.69
C ILE A 167 7.77 -16.28 -3.06
N TYR A 168 7.97 -14.99 -3.30
CA TYR A 168 7.60 -14.36 -4.56
C TYR A 168 8.82 -14.13 -5.45
N LYS A 169 8.61 -14.21 -6.76
CA LYS A 169 9.57 -13.74 -7.76
C LYS A 169 9.81 -12.23 -7.60
N LYS A 170 10.94 -11.73 -8.09
CA LYS A 170 11.40 -10.35 -7.94
C LYS A 170 10.36 -9.31 -8.35
N GLU A 171 9.63 -9.53 -9.43
CA GLU A 171 8.61 -8.63 -9.95
C GLU A 171 7.39 -8.45 -9.01
N TYR A 172 7.10 -9.45 -8.17
CA TYR A 172 6.01 -9.43 -7.20
C TYR A 172 6.43 -8.99 -5.79
N GLN A 173 7.70 -8.70 -5.59
CA GLN A 173 8.21 -8.25 -4.30
C GLN A 173 8.15 -6.72 -4.20
N PRO A 174 7.37 -6.17 -3.24
CA PRO A 174 7.32 -4.73 -3.03
C PRO A 174 8.62 -4.21 -2.42
N LEU A 175 8.88 -2.92 -2.59
CA LEU A 175 10.02 -2.27 -1.95
C LEU A 175 9.87 -2.21 -0.42
N ILE A 176 8.64 -2.03 0.06
CA ILE A 176 8.32 -1.76 1.47
C ILE A 176 8.52 -2.96 2.42
N CYS A 177 8.40 -4.19 1.94
CA CYS A 177 8.54 -5.40 2.76
C CYS A 177 8.91 -6.63 1.93
N THR A 178 9.37 -7.68 2.61
CA THR A 178 9.65 -9.00 2.01
C THR A 178 8.97 -10.10 2.80
N PHE A 179 8.29 -11.01 2.11
CA PHE A 179 7.77 -12.23 2.70
C PHE A 179 8.78 -13.38 2.54
N VAL A 180 9.16 -14.00 3.65
CA VAL A 180 10.09 -15.12 3.70
C VAL A 180 9.43 -16.34 4.31
N LYS A 181 9.68 -17.54 3.75
CA LYS A 181 9.19 -18.83 4.22
C LYS A 181 10.01 -19.33 5.42
N LYS A 182 10.27 -18.43 6.37
CA LYS A 182 10.98 -18.74 7.61
C LYS A 182 10.34 -17.95 8.74
N LYS A 183 10.15 -18.59 9.91
CA LYS A 183 9.76 -17.88 11.12
C LYS A 183 10.98 -17.14 11.66
N ILE A 184 10.96 -15.82 11.55
CA ILE A 184 11.99 -14.94 12.08
C ILE A 184 11.76 -14.78 13.58
N LYS A 185 12.83 -14.90 14.35
CA LYS A 185 12.86 -14.72 15.80
C LYS A 185 13.72 -13.51 16.16
N ALA A 186 13.40 -12.84 17.25
CA ALA A 186 14.26 -11.84 17.83
C ALA A 186 15.37 -12.49 18.65
N LYS A 187 16.60 -12.02 18.50
CA LYS A 187 17.76 -12.43 19.32
C LYS A 187 17.78 -11.76 20.70
N SER A 188 17.00 -10.70 20.88
CA SER A 188 17.02 -9.84 22.07
C SER A 188 15.61 -9.50 22.50
N LYS A 189 15.36 -9.42 23.80
CA LYS A 189 14.10 -8.94 24.38
C LYS A 189 13.78 -7.49 24.01
N GLN A 190 14.77 -6.71 23.58
CA GLN A 190 14.59 -5.34 23.08
C GLN A 190 14.01 -5.28 21.65
N CYS A 191 13.96 -6.39 20.93
CA CYS A 191 13.44 -6.47 19.59
C CYS A 191 12.03 -7.05 19.61
N ILE A 192 11.03 -6.21 19.35
CA ILE A 192 9.62 -6.61 19.32
C ILE A 192 9.26 -7.00 17.89
N LEU A 193 8.70 -8.20 17.74
CA LEU A 193 8.20 -8.71 16.48
C LEU A 193 6.68 -8.68 16.47
N TYR A 194 6.10 -8.01 15.48
CA TYR A 194 4.65 -8.00 15.29
C TYR A 194 4.17 -9.31 14.66
N LYS A 195 3.10 -9.89 15.23
CA LYS A 195 2.43 -11.03 14.62
C LYS A 195 1.62 -10.59 13.40
N SER A 196 1.70 -11.32 12.31
CA SER A 196 0.82 -11.10 11.17
C SER A 196 -0.64 -11.30 11.56
N ARG A 197 -1.54 -10.42 11.06
CA ARG A 197 -3.00 -10.59 11.21
C ARG A 197 -3.54 -11.78 10.41
N LEU A 198 -2.82 -12.21 9.40
CA LEU A 198 -3.14 -13.41 8.60
C LEU A 198 -2.35 -14.59 9.12
N LYS A 199 -2.96 -15.77 9.08
CA LYS A 199 -2.23 -17.03 9.29
C LYS A 199 -1.33 -17.29 8.09
N ILE A 200 -0.05 -16.94 8.19
CA ILE A 200 0.96 -17.14 7.15
C ILE A 200 2.00 -18.14 7.65
N ASN A 201 2.47 -18.96 6.74
CA ASN A 201 3.60 -19.85 7.02
C ASN A 201 4.91 -19.13 6.68
N GLY A 202 5.44 -18.36 7.62
CA GLY A 202 6.62 -17.55 7.43
C GLY A 202 6.56 -16.22 8.17
N SER A 203 7.34 -15.25 7.71
CA SER A 203 7.44 -13.92 8.30
C SER A 203 7.44 -12.83 7.24
N ILE A 204 6.88 -11.68 7.58
CA ILE A 204 6.97 -10.47 6.74
C ILE A 204 7.93 -9.52 7.43
N VAL A 205 8.98 -9.15 6.71
CA VAL A 205 9.97 -8.17 7.17
C VAL A 205 9.66 -6.83 6.56
N SER A 206 9.36 -5.82 7.38
CA SER A 206 9.20 -4.44 6.93
C SER A 206 10.58 -3.81 6.71
N HIS A 207 10.71 -3.06 5.62
CA HIS A 207 11.91 -2.29 5.33
C HIS A 207 11.77 -0.81 5.72
N LEU A 208 10.61 -0.42 6.26
CA LEU A 208 10.35 0.96 6.73
C LEU A 208 10.93 1.22 8.12
N GLY A 209 11.20 0.15 8.88
CA GLY A 209 11.74 0.29 10.22
C GLY A 209 13.06 1.07 10.19
N GLU A 210 13.18 1.99 11.12
CA GLU A 210 14.44 2.71 11.42
C GLU A 210 15.00 3.53 10.24
N VAL A 211 14.17 3.90 9.26
CA VAL A 211 14.63 4.72 8.11
C VAL A 211 15.13 6.10 8.52
N TYR A 212 14.70 6.57 9.69
CA TYR A 212 15.15 7.83 10.29
C TYR A 212 16.47 7.71 11.05
N LEU A 213 16.93 6.50 11.33
CA LEU A 213 18.17 6.25 12.02
C LEU A 213 19.35 6.21 11.05
N GLY A 214 20.54 6.53 11.53
CA GLY A 214 21.77 6.37 10.76
C GLY A 214 22.04 4.89 10.36
N SER A 215 22.82 4.68 9.30
CA SER A 215 23.09 3.35 8.74
C SER A 215 23.70 2.37 9.75
N LYS A 216 24.55 2.85 10.65
CA LYS A 216 25.19 2.04 11.71
C LYS A 216 24.15 1.50 12.71
N ALA A 217 23.20 2.36 13.16
CA ALA A 217 22.14 1.95 14.07
C ALA A 217 21.18 0.96 13.40
N ARG A 218 20.79 1.19 12.14
CA ARG A 218 19.96 0.25 11.36
C ARG A 218 20.62 -1.11 11.21
N GLY A 219 21.93 -1.16 10.92
CA GLY A 219 22.69 -2.42 10.86
C GLY A 219 22.57 -3.22 12.15
N LYS A 220 22.83 -2.59 13.29
CA LYS A 220 22.73 -3.24 14.60
C LYS A 220 21.34 -3.83 14.89
N ILE A 221 20.24 -3.17 14.43
CA ILE A 221 18.88 -3.69 14.62
C ILE A 221 18.63 -4.91 13.73
N LEU A 222 19.06 -4.86 12.46
CA LEU A 222 18.89 -5.99 11.53
C LEU A 222 19.67 -7.24 11.99
N ASP A 223 20.80 -7.07 12.70
CA ASP A 223 21.59 -8.17 13.23
C ASP A 223 20.92 -8.86 14.45
N LYS A 224 19.93 -8.20 15.07
CA LYS A 224 19.16 -8.75 16.20
C LYS A 224 18.04 -9.71 15.79
N ILE A 225 17.81 -9.93 14.49
CA ILE A 225 16.81 -10.87 13.99
C ILE A 225 17.46 -12.06 13.30
N ILE A 226 16.86 -13.25 13.46
CA ILE A 226 17.28 -14.55 12.90
C ILE A 226 16.15 -15.27 12.22
#